data_6ccd9d1d0de5a1f0b755c77c2a0fa9aa
#
_entry.id   6ccd9d1d0de5a1f0b755c77c2a0fa9aa
#
_cell.length_a   1.000
_cell.length_b   1.000
_cell.length_c   1.000
_cell.angle_alpha   90.00
_cell.angle_beta   90.00
_cell.angle_gamma   90.00
#
_symmetry.space_group_name_H-M   'P 1'
#
loop_
_entity.id
_entity.type
_entity.pdbx_description
1 polymer ?
#
loop_
_entity_poly.entity_id
_entity_poly.type
_entity_poly.pdbx_seq_one_letter_code
_entity_poly.pdbx_strand_id
1 'polypeptide(L)' 'KYDVIFADPPYDMEPERLERLIGMVFERNLLSEEGLLIVEHSSKVYLEEVPHFQEERRYGGTTFSLFNNE' A
#
# COMPACT_ATOMS: atom_id res chain seq x y z
N LYS A 1 8.24 -0.03 15.55
CA LYS A 1 7.69 -0.68 14.35
C LYS A 1 6.25 -1.09 14.55
N TYR A 2 5.53 -1.21 13.45
CA TYR A 2 4.10 -1.51 13.49
C TYR A 2 3.82 -2.86 12.87
N ASP A 3 2.89 -3.60 13.46
CA ASP A 3 2.46 -4.88 12.90
C ASP A 3 1.47 -4.67 11.76
N VAL A 4 0.70 -3.59 11.81
CA VAL A 4 -0.24 -3.24 10.75
C VAL A 4 -0.21 -1.74 10.57
N ILE A 5 -0.06 -1.31 9.32
CA ILE A 5 -0.21 0.09 8.95
C ILE A 5 -1.33 0.16 7.93
N PHE A 6 -2.32 0.99 8.21
CA PHE A 6 -3.42 1.20 7.29
C PHE A 6 -3.31 2.61 6.72
N ALA A 7 -3.21 2.71 5.40
CA ALA A 7 -3.08 3.98 4.71
C ALA A 7 -4.32 4.24 3.87
N ASP A 8 -4.94 5.41 4.08
CA ASP A 8 -6.13 5.82 3.36
C ASP A 8 -5.87 7.22 2.78
N PRO A 9 -4.99 7.31 1.76
CA PRO A 9 -4.64 8.62 1.19
C PRO A 9 -5.83 9.22 0.45
N PRO A 10 -5.77 10.52 0.12
CA PRO A 10 -6.83 11.15 -0.64
C PRO A 10 -7.11 10.38 -1.94
N TYR A 11 -8.38 10.29 -2.28
CA TYR A 11 -8.83 9.48 -3.40
C TYR A 11 -8.19 9.90 -4.73
N ASP A 12 -7.86 11.18 -4.87
CA ASP A 12 -7.31 11.73 -6.09
C ASP A 12 -5.78 11.86 -6.05
N MET A 13 -5.12 11.20 -5.11
CA MET A 13 -3.67 11.23 -5.05
C MET A 13 -3.08 10.58 -6.30
N GLU A 14 -2.07 11.23 -6.86
CA GLU A 14 -1.42 10.72 -8.06
C GLU A 14 -0.70 9.40 -7.77
N PRO A 15 -0.73 8.46 -8.73
CA PRO A 15 -0.07 7.16 -8.51
C PRO A 15 1.39 7.26 -8.10
N GLU A 16 2.15 8.19 -8.68
CA GLU A 16 3.56 8.35 -8.33
C GLU A 16 3.74 8.75 -6.87
N ARG A 17 2.85 9.60 -6.37
CA ARG A 17 2.93 10.02 -4.97
C ARG A 17 2.55 8.88 -4.05
N LEU A 18 1.57 8.08 -4.47
CA LEU A 18 1.15 6.93 -3.70
C LEU A 18 2.27 5.90 -3.62
N GLU A 19 2.97 5.67 -4.74
CA GLU A 19 4.09 4.74 -4.75
C GLU A 19 5.21 5.22 -3.85
N ARG A 20 5.47 6.53 -3.80
CA ARG A 20 6.49 7.07 -2.92
C ARG A 20 6.11 6.90 -1.46
N LEU A 21 4.83 7.10 -1.16
CA LEU A 21 4.34 6.90 0.20
C LEU A 21 4.59 5.47 0.65
N ILE A 22 4.25 4.51 -0.21
CA ILE A 22 4.45 3.10 0.08
C ILE A 22 5.94 2.83 0.27
N GLY A 23 6.76 3.35 -0.65
CA GLY A 23 8.21 3.15 -0.56
C GLY A 23 8.80 3.66 0.73
N MET A 24 8.28 4.78 1.25
CA MET A 24 8.78 5.35 2.50
C MET A 24 8.57 4.41 3.68
N VAL A 25 7.45 3.69 3.69
CA VAL A 25 7.17 2.74 4.77
C VAL A 25 8.28 1.70 4.86
N PHE A 26 8.73 1.21 3.70
CA PHE A 26 9.76 0.18 3.66
C PHE A 26 11.15 0.76 3.84
N GLU A 27 11.44 1.91 3.24
CA GLU A 27 12.73 2.57 3.40
C GLU A 27 13.02 2.91 4.86
N ARG A 28 11.98 3.35 5.57
CA ARG A 28 12.13 3.73 6.97
C ARG A 28 11.94 2.57 7.92
N ASN A 29 11.73 1.39 7.37
CA ASN A 29 11.63 0.16 8.16
C ASN A 29 10.54 0.27 9.24
N LEU A 30 9.38 0.76 8.83
CA LEU A 30 8.28 1.02 9.77
C LEU A 30 7.48 -0.23 10.11
N LEU A 31 7.52 -1.26 9.25
CA LEU A 31 6.80 -2.50 9.51
C LEU A 31 7.68 -3.49 10.26
N SER A 32 7.07 -4.19 11.21
CA SER A 32 7.73 -5.31 11.84
C SER A 32 7.97 -6.40 10.79
N GLU A 33 8.75 -7.39 11.13
CA GLU A 33 9.18 -8.43 10.19
C GLU A 33 7.98 -9.09 9.50
N GLU A 34 6.92 -9.34 10.25
CA GLU A 34 5.72 -9.96 9.70
C GLU A 34 4.56 -8.96 9.57
N GLY A 35 4.90 -7.67 9.54
CA GLY A 35 3.91 -6.63 9.46
C GLY A 35 3.25 -6.53 8.10
N LEU A 36 2.12 -5.86 8.07
CA LEU A 36 1.30 -5.71 6.87
C LEU A 36 0.96 -4.25 6.65
N LEU A 37 1.20 -3.77 5.44
CA LEU A 37 0.73 -2.46 5.02
C LEU A 37 -0.49 -2.65 4.13
N ILE A 38 -1.58 -2.00 4.49
CA ILE A 38 -2.82 -2.05 3.72
C ILE A 38 -3.08 -0.66 3.19
N VAL A 39 -3.23 -0.55 1.86
CA VAL A 39 -3.47 0.75 1.21
C VAL A 39 -4.83 0.71 0.54
N GLU A 40 -5.71 1.63 0.93
CA GLU A 40 -7.00 1.78 0.28
C GLU A 40 -6.87 2.83 -0.82
N HIS A 41 -7.28 2.48 -2.05
CA HIS A 41 -7.14 3.40 -3.18
C HIS A 41 -8.20 3.12 -4.23
N SER A 42 -8.29 4.03 -5.21
CA SER A 42 -9.23 3.87 -6.31
C SER A 42 -8.90 2.63 -7.12
N SER A 43 -9.93 1.92 -7.58
CA SER A 43 -9.72 0.77 -8.45
C SER A 43 -9.17 1.15 -9.82
N LYS A 44 -9.09 2.44 -10.13
CA LYS A 44 -8.46 2.90 -11.36
C LYS A 44 -6.93 2.92 -11.24
N VAL A 45 -6.42 2.77 -10.03
CA VAL A 45 -4.98 2.75 -9.76
C VAL A 45 -4.56 1.31 -9.59
N TYR A 46 -3.42 0.94 -10.19
CA TYR A 46 -2.87 -0.41 -10.13
C TYR A 46 -1.51 -0.35 -9.47
N LEU A 47 -1.35 -1.08 -8.36
CA LEU A 47 -0.12 -1.05 -7.57
C LEU A 47 0.62 -2.39 -7.57
N GLU A 48 0.22 -3.30 -8.45
CA GLU A 48 0.74 -4.68 -8.40
C GLU A 48 2.22 -4.76 -8.79
N GLU A 49 2.77 -3.73 -9.42
CA GLU A 49 4.19 -3.74 -9.76
C GLU A 49 5.05 -2.98 -8.77
N VAL A 50 4.43 -2.42 -7.73
CA VAL A 50 5.18 -1.73 -6.69
C VAL A 50 5.89 -2.77 -5.83
N PRO A 51 7.16 -2.54 -5.48
CA PRO A 51 7.89 -3.51 -4.65
C PRO A 51 7.16 -3.82 -3.35
N HIS A 52 7.22 -5.07 -2.93
CA HIS A 52 6.59 -5.59 -1.72
C HIS A 52 5.11 -5.85 -1.84
N PHE A 53 4.53 -5.63 -3.02
CA PHE A 53 3.11 -5.94 -3.26
C PHE A 53 2.87 -7.43 -3.08
N GLN A 54 1.77 -7.80 -2.39
CA GLN A 54 1.41 -9.19 -2.16
C GLN A 54 0.09 -9.56 -2.83
N GLU A 55 -0.95 -8.79 -2.59
CA GLU A 55 -2.26 -9.09 -3.18
C GLU A 55 -3.13 -7.86 -3.13
N GLU A 56 -4.22 -7.91 -3.87
CA GLU A 56 -5.20 -6.83 -3.82
C GLU A 56 -6.60 -7.43 -3.72
N ARG A 57 -7.51 -6.65 -3.15
CA ARG A 57 -8.92 -7.03 -3.06
C ARG A 57 -9.73 -5.87 -3.57
N ARG A 58 -10.55 -6.13 -4.60
CA ARG A 58 -11.32 -5.10 -5.26
C ARG A 58 -12.78 -5.19 -4.87
N TYR A 59 -13.34 -4.04 -4.51
CA TYR A 59 -14.74 -3.93 -4.12
C TYR A 59 -15.33 -2.74 -4.87
N GLY A 60 -15.84 -3.01 -6.10
CA GLY A 60 -16.37 -1.92 -6.92
C GLY A 60 -15.30 -0.92 -7.26
N GLY A 61 -15.52 0.33 -6.85
CA GLY A 61 -14.57 1.41 -7.15
C GLY A 61 -13.39 1.54 -6.20
N THR A 62 -13.32 0.67 -5.18
CA THR A 62 -12.27 0.74 -4.16
C THR A 62 -11.45 -0.54 -4.16
N THR A 63 -10.14 -0.39 -4.03
CA THR A 63 -9.24 -1.54 -3.95
C THR A 63 -8.39 -1.41 -2.68
N PHE A 64 -8.16 -2.55 -2.04
CA PHE A 64 -7.22 -2.65 -0.93
C PHE A 64 -6.01 -3.44 -1.43
N SER A 65 -4.84 -2.80 -1.44
CA SER A 65 -3.59 -3.46 -1.83
C SER A 65 -2.77 -3.75 -0.59
N LEU A 66 -2.18 -4.92 -0.54
CA LEU A 66 -1.50 -5.41 0.65
C LEU A 66 -0.03 -5.59 0.34
N PHE A 67 0.82 -5.10 1.25
CA PHE A 67 2.27 -5.14 1.10
C PHE A 67 2.90 -5.68 2.38
N ASN A 68 4.01 -6.39 2.24
CA ASN A 68 4.78 -6.84 3.41
C ASN A 68 6.26 -6.85 3.07
N ASN A 69 7.09 -7.30 4.02
CA ASN A 69 8.54 -7.24 3.86
C ASN A 69 9.12 -8.31 2.94
N GLU A 70 8.31 -9.15 2.39
CA GLU A 70 8.81 -10.15 1.45
C GLU A 70 9.03 -9.63 0.05
#